data_4fd1287fcfc03d9593df1903e81a4608
#
_entry.id   4fd1287fcfc03d9593df1903e81a4608
#
_cell.length_a   1.000
_cell.length_b   1.000
_cell.length_c   1.000
_cell.angle_alpha   90.00
_cell.angle_beta   90.00
_cell.angle_gamma   90.00
#
_symmetry.space_group_name_H-M   'P 1'
#
loop_
_entity.id
_entity.type
_entity.pdbx_description
1 polymer ?
#
loop_
_entity_poly.entity_id
_entity_poly.type
_entity_poly.pdbx_seq_one_letter_code
_entity_poly.pdbx_strand_id
1 'polypeptide(L)'
;MNTTPPPVVDAHHHVWDLAVRDQEWITGEELAPIRRTFTLADLEPEARAAGVVATVLVQTVTVAGETPELLALADGSTLVAGVVGWTDLTAPDVADALAALRSLPGGGRLAGIRHQVQGEHDPEWLLRPDVLRGLRAVAAVGLVYDLVVLPHQLPAATRAAALLPELTFVLDHAGKPPVATRATHPWAGHLRALAALPNTVCKLSGLVTEADPRTWTVEDLRPYADTVVEAFGPDRLMFGSDWPVCRLAAGYTEVLDAARALTGGLGEDEQRSVLAGTARRVYGLREPAV
;
A
#
# COMPACT_ATOMS: atom_id res chain seq x y z
N MET A 1 -9.12 -32.36 10.96
CA MET A 1 -9.75 -31.14 11.47
C MET A 1 -9.76 -30.14 10.32
N ASN A 2 -10.95 -29.75 9.81
CA ASN A 2 -11.03 -28.72 8.77
C ASN A 2 -10.77 -27.37 9.44
N THR A 3 -9.52 -26.94 9.50
CA THR A 3 -9.21 -25.58 9.92
C THR A 3 -9.49 -24.66 8.74
N THR A 4 -10.54 -23.86 8.84
CA THR A 4 -10.77 -22.77 7.89
C THR A 4 -9.48 -21.93 7.84
N PRO A 5 -8.95 -21.61 6.67
CA PRO A 5 -7.76 -20.79 6.58
C PRO A 5 -7.99 -19.43 7.28
N PRO A 6 -6.95 -18.85 7.90
CA PRO A 6 -7.09 -17.58 8.60
C PRO A 6 -7.59 -16.49 7.63
N PRO A 7 -8.44 -15.57 8.13
CA PRO A 7 -8.95 -14.47 7.30
C PRO A 7 -7.81 -13.61 6.78
N VAL A 8 -7.93 -13.15 5.54
CA VAL A 8 -6.95 -12.27 4.88
C VAL A 8 -7.51 -10.86 4.76
N VAL A 9 -6.68 -9.86 5.02
CA VAL A 9 -6.93 -8.45 4.70
C VAL A 9 -5.96 -8.03 3.62
N ASP A 10 -6.48 -7.56 2.50
CA ASP A 10 -5.69 -6.99 1.43
C ASP A 10 -5.47 -5.50 1.70
N ALA A 11 -4.27 -5.13 2.14
CA ALA A 11 -3.94 -3.76 2.55
C ALA A 11 -3.60 -2.82 1.38
N HIS A 12 -3.73 -3.29 0.13
CA HIS A 12 -3.36 -2.48 -1.02
C HIS A 12 -4.00 -2.97 -2.32
N HIS A 13 -5.05 -2.31 -2.75
CA HIS A 13 -5.58 -2.47 -4.09
C HIS A 13 -6.08 -1.12 -4.63
N HIS A 14 -6.35 -1.08 -5.93
CA HIS A 14 -6.87 0.10 -6.62
C HIS A 14 -8.14 -0.22 -7.40
N VAL A 15 -8.87 0.80 -7.75
CA VAL A 15 -9.89 0.79 -8.80
C VAL A 15 -9.78 2.09 -9.58
N TRP A 16 -10.17 2.07 -10.85
CA TRP A 16 -10.29 3.26 -11.68
C TRP A 16 -11.29 3.06 -12.80
N ASP A 17 -11.94 4.15 -13.19
CA ASP A 17 -12.80 4.20 -14.36
C ASP A 17 -12.23 5.22 -15.37
N LEU A 18 -11.72 4.72 -16.49
CA LEU A 18 -11.12 5.56 -17.52
C LEU A 18 -12.16 6.48 -18.24
N ALA A 19 -13.46 6.19 -18.09
CA ALA A 19 -14.50 7.09 -18.58
C ALA A 19 -14.71 8.31 -17.66
N VAL A 20 -14.35 8.19 -16.39
CA VAL A 20 -14.45 9.27 -15.39
C VAL A 20 -13.13 10.04 -15.29
N ARG A 21 -11.99 9.32 -15.25
CA ARG A 21 -10.67 9.93 -15.08
C ARG A 21 -9.60 9.11 -15.77
N ASP A 22 -8.78 9.77 -16.57
CA ASP A 22 -7.61 9.16 -17.15
C ASP A 22 -6.57 8.80 -16.05
N GLN A 23 -5.78 7.77 -16.33
CA GLN A 23 -4.68 7.32 -15.52
C GLN A 23 -3.39 7.62 -16.30
N GLU A 24 -2.92 8.86 -16.22
CA GLU A 24 -1.80 9.37 -17.02
C GLU A 24 -0.50 8.54 -16.87
N TRP A 25 -0.38 7.83 -15.75
CA TRP A 25 0.77 6.95 -15.50
C TRP A 25 0.70 5.62 -16.27
N ILE A 26 -0.50 5.21 -16.76
CA ILE A 26 -0.68 3.98 -17.54
C ILE A 26 -0.30 4.24 -19.00
N THR A 27 0.99 4.27 -19.28
CA THR A 27 1.57 4.53 -20.61
C THR A 27 2.43 3.35 -21.07
N GLY A 28 2.80 3.33 -22.36
CA GLY A 28 3.62 2.24 -22.91
C GLY A 28 2.83 0.95 -23.18
N GLU A 29 3.46 0.02 -23.91
CA GLU A 29 2.85 -1.28 -24.25
C GLU A 29 2.86 -2.23 -23.05
N GLU A 30 3.83 -2.09 -22.17
CA GLU A 30 4.00 -2.89 -20.96
C GLU A 30 2.85 -2.72 -19.98
N LEU A 31 2.22 -1.53 -19.93
CA LEU A 31 1.06 -1.25 -19.07
C LEU A 31 -0.29 -1.43 -19.80
N ALA A 32 -0.29 -1.80 -21.08
CA ALA A 32 -1.51 -2.00 -21.86
C ALA A 32 -2.51 -2.98 -21.22
N PRO A 33 -2.08 -4.09 -20.56
CA PRO A 33 -3.02 -5.02 -19.90
C PRO A 33 -3.89 -4.38 -18.82
N ILE A 34 -3.42 -3.30 -18.19
CA ILE A 34 -4.18 -2.60 -17.15
C ILE A 34 -4.81 -1.29 -17.64
N ARG A 35 -4.68 -0.95 -18.94
CA ARG A 35 -5.29 0.24 -19.54
C ARG A 35 -6.77 0.00 -19.91
N ARG A 36 -7.58 -0.31 -18.92
CA ARG A 36 -9.03 -0.42 -18.99
C ARG A 36 -9.63 -0.05 -17.64
N THR A 37 -10.94 0.16 -17.60
CA THR A 37 -11.66 0.33 -16.33
C THR A 37 -11.57 -0.94 -15.49
N PHE A 38 -11.31 -0.76 -14.20
CA PHE A 38 -11.31 -1.79 -13.15
C PHE A 38 -12.13 -1.29 -11.96
N THR A 39 -13.13 -2.06 -11.58
CA THR A 39 -14.11 -1.72 -10.54
C THR A 39 -14.05 -2.69 -9.37
N LEU A 40 -14.76 -2.36 -8.28
CA LEU A 40 -14.95 -3.31 -7.17
C LEU A 40 -15.68 -4.59 -7.61
N ALA A 41 -16.58 -4.49 -8.60
CA ALA A 41 -17.26 -5.67 -9.14
C ALA A 41 -16.31 -6.62 -9.88
N ASP A 42 -15.19 -6.13 -10.40
CA ASP A 42 -14.13 -6.97 -10.97
C ASP A 42 -13.28 -7.63 -9.86
N LEU A 43 -12.99 -6.90 -8.77
CA LEU A 43 -12.15 -7.38 -7.67
C LEU A 43 -12.86 -8.37 -6.74
N GLU A 44 -14.10 -8.05 -6.33
CA GLU A 44 -14.78 -8.76 -5.24
C GLU A 44 -14.87 -10.28 -5.44
N PRO A 45 -15.18 -10.82 -6.64
CA PRO A 45 -15.20 -12.27 -6.85
C PRO A 45 -13.85 -12.93 -6.61
N GLU A 46 -12.75 -12.30 -7.10
CA GLU A 46 -11.39 -12.82 -6.95
C GLU A 46 -10.95 -12.78 -5.48
N ALA A 47 -11.14 -11.64 -4.81
CA ALA A 47 -10.76 -11.45 -3.42
C ALA A 47 -11.51 -12.39 -2.47
N ARG A 48 -12.85 -12.51 -2.63
CA ARG A 48 -13.66 -13.40 -1.79
C ARG A 48 -13.32 -14.88 -2.01
N ALA A 49 -13.08 -15.30 -3.26
CA ALA A 49 -12.66 -16.67 -3.59
C ALA A 49 -11.30 -17.00 -2.94
N ALA A 50 -10.41 -16.02 -2.79
CA ALA A 50 -9.12 -16.15 -2.12
C ALA A 50 -9.18 -16.09 -0.58
N GLY A 51 -10.39 -15.87 0.00
CA GLY A 51 -10.60 -15.80 1.45
C GLY A 51 -10.33 -14.42 2.05
N VAL A 52 -10.31 -13.36 1.21
CA VAL A 52 -10.17 -11.98 1.69
C VAL A 52 -11.48 -11.50 2.29
N VAL A 53 -11.41 -10.99 3.50
CA VAL A 53 -12.57 -10.53 4.28
C VAL A 53 -12.68 -9.00 4.37
N ALA A 54 -11.59 -8.29 4.11
CA ALA A 54 -11.55 -6.82 4.10
C ALA A 54 -10.40 -6.33 3.22
N THR A 55 -10.54 -5.11 2.68
CA THR A 55 -9.51 -4.49 1.85
C THR A 55 -9.28 -3.03 2.21
N VAL A 56 -8.12 -2.50 1.82
CA VAL A 56 -7.78 -1.07 1.83
C VAL A 56 -7.65 -0.59 0.39
N LEU A 57 -8.56 0.32 0.01
CA LEU A 57 -8.58 0.95 -1.31
C LEU A 57 -7.64 2.15 -1.33
N VAL A 58 -6.70 2.16 -2.26
CA VAL A 58 -5.62 3.16 -2.32
C VAL A 58 -5.76 4.03 -3.56
N GLN A 59 -5.52 5.34 -3.40
CA GLN A 59 -5.52 6.33 -4.48
C GLN A 59 -4.59 5.95 -5.64
N THR A 60 -4.89 6.44 -6.84
CA THR A 60 -4.12 6.17 -8.07
C THR A 60 -3.50 7.41 -8.70
N VAL A 61 -4.08 8.58 -8.47
CA VAL A 61 -3.64 9.86 -9.03
C VAL A 61 -3.66 10.97 -7.97
N THR A 62 -2.86 12.02 -8.19
CA THR A 62 -2.72 13.14 -7.25
C THR A 62 -3.69 14.27 -7.58
N VAL A 63 -5.00 13.96 -7.54
CA VAL A 63 -6.06 14.93 -7.82
C VAL A 63 -7.11 14.96 -6.70
N ALA A 64 -7.58 16.15 -6.34
CA ALA A 64 -8.49 16.34 -5.21
C ALA A 64 -9.84 15.61 -5.35
N GLY A 65 -10.30 15.34 -6.57
CA GLY A 65 -11.57 14.67 -6.84
C GLY A 65 -11.55 13.17 -6.57
N GLU A 66 -10.38 12.51 -6.56
CA GLU A 66 -10.31 11.06 -6.43
C GLU A 66 -10.71 10.58 -5.02
N THR A 67 -10.19 11.18 -3.96
CA THR A 67 -10.46 10.73 -2.59
C THR A 67 -11.95 10.71 -2.23
N PRO A 68 -12.76 11.75 -2.54
CA PRO A 68 -14.22 11.70 -2.36
C PRO A 68 -14.89 10.53 -3.07
N GLU A 69 -14.45 10.21 -4.30
CA GLU A 69 -14.98 9.08 -5.06
C GLU A 69 -14.65 7.74 -4.41
N LEU A 70 -13.41 7.56 -3.95
CA LEU A 70 -12.98 6.35 -3.24
C LEU A 70 -13.75 6.17 -1.91
N LEU A 71 -13.99 7.26 -1.18
CA LEU A 71 -14.78 7.22 0.06
C LEU A 71 -16.23 6.82 -0.22
N ALA A 72 -16.84 7.34 -1.28
CA ALA A 72 -18.20 6.97 -1.69
C ALA A 72 -18.29 5.48 -2.10
N LEU A 73 -17.28 4.98 -2.84
CA LEU A 73 -17.18 3.55 -3.18
C LEU A 73 -17.05 2.68 -1.91
N ALA A 74 -16.21 3.10 -0.97
CA ALA A 74 -16.03 2.39 0.27
C ALA A 74 -17.32 2.37 1.11
N ASP A 75 -18.07 3.47 1.17
CA ASP A 75 -19.33 3.56 1.92
C ASP A 75 -20.37 2.54 1.43
N GLY A 76 -20.41 2.30 0.12
CA GLY A 76 -21.29 1.31 -0.52
C GLY A 76 -20.76 -0.13 -0.49
N SER A 77 -19.55 -0.39 0.01
CA SER A 77 -18.91 -1.71 -0.04
C SER A 77 -18.89 -2.40 1.33
N THR A 78 -19.15 -3.73 1.32
CA THR A 78 -18.92 -4.60 2.48
C THR A 78 -17.51 -5.18 2.53
N LEU A 79 -16.70 -4.96 1.50
CA LEU A 79 -15.34 -5.47 1.39
C LEU A 79 -14.30 -4.39 1.72
N VAL A 80 -14.49 -3.15 1.23
CA VAL A 80 -13.56 -2.04 1.45
C VAL A 80 -13.73 -1.51 2.88
N ALA A 81 -12.77 -1.80 3.74
CA ALA A 81 -12.79 -1.41 5.16
C ALA A 81 -12.04 -0.10 5.44
N GLY A 82 -11.10 0.28 4.57
CA GLY A 82 -10.31 1.50 4.68
C GLY A 82 -9.99 2.12 3.33
N VAL A 83 -9.70 3.41 3.33
CA VAL A 83 -9.27 4.19 2.16
C VAL A 83 -7.97 4.92 2.50
N VAL A 84 -6.99 4.79 1.62
CA VAL A 84 -5.81 5.66 1.59
C VAL A 84 -6.01 6.63 0.43
N GLY A 85 -6.37 7.86 0.78
CA GLY A 85 -6.67 8.92 -0.18
C GLY A 85 -5.47 9.81 -0.49
N TRP A 86 -5.75 10.89 -1.21
CA TRP A 86 -4.79 11.96 -1.49
C TRP A 86 -5.36 13.31 -1.09
N THR A 87 -4.48 14.19 -0.64
CA THR A 87 -4.69 15.63 -0.54
C THR A 87 -3.38 16.33 -0.82
N ASP A 88 -3.42 17.60 -1.24
CA ASP A 88 -2.20 18.38 -1.46
C ASP A 88 -1.54 18.71 -0.11
N LEU A 89 -0.48 17.98 0.23
CA LEU A 89 0.30 18.19 1.46
C LEU A 89 1.02 19.55 1.50
N THR A 90 1.24 20.17 0.33
CA THR A 90 1.94 21.47 0.24
C THR A 90 1.00 22.63 0.52
N ALA A 91 -0.30 22.42 0.40
CA ALA A 91 -1.31 23.45 0.62
C ALA A 91 -1.28 23.98 2.07
N PRO A 92 -1.45 25.29 2.28
CA PRO A 92 -1.44 25.89 3.61
C PRO A 92 -2.65 25.46 4.47
N ASP A 93 -3.75 25.08 3.84
CA ASP A 93 -5.05 24.68 4.43
C ASP A 93 -5.27 23.17 4.46
N VAL A 94 -4.20 22.36 4.38
CA VAL A 94 -4.26 20.89 4.36
C VAL A 94 -5.06 20.32 5.54
N ALA A 95 -5.03 20.95 6.71
CA ALA A 95 -5.81 20.51 7.88
C ALA A 95 -7.32 20.63 7.64
N ASP A 96 -7.75 21.72 7.01
CA ASP A 96 -9.17 21.93 6.64
C ASP A 96 -9.60 20.94 5.55
N ALA A 97 -8.72 20.68 4.56
CA ALA A 97 -8.97 19.68 3.54
C ALA A 97 -9.16 18.27 4.13
N LEU A 98 -8.32 17.86 5.09
CA LEU A 98 -8.45 16.58 5.80
C LEU A 98 -9.76 16.51 6.61
N ALA A 99 -10.14 17.61 7.29
CA ALA A 99 -11.40 17.68 8.03
C ALA A 99 -12.60 17.57 7.08
N ALA A 100 -12.55 18.24 5.93
CA ALA A 100 -13.58 18.16 4.90
C ALA A 100 -13.74 16.72 4.37
N LEU A 101 -12.65 16.03 4.03
CA LEU A 101 -12.69 14.63 3.58
C LEU A 101 -13.33 13.71 4.62
N ARG A 102 -13.01 13.89 5.90
CA ARG A 102 -13.59 13.09 7.00
C ARG A 102 -15.08 13.35 7.21
N SER A 103 -15.59 14.49 6.75
CA SER A 103 -17.01 14.87 6.88
C SER A 103 -17.88 14.32 5.74
N LEU A 104 -17.28 13.76 4.67
CA LEU A 104 -18.00 13.18 3.55
C LEU A 104 -18.66 11.84 3.92
N PRO A 105 -19.69 11.39 3.17
CA PRO A 105 -20.12 9.99 3.20
C PRO A 105 -18.91 9.06 3.01
N GLY A 106 -18.79 8.03 3.84
CA GLY A 106 -17.61 7.17 3.85
C GLY A 106 -16.35 7.77 4.48
N GLY A 107 -16.34 9.03 4.91
CA GLY A 107 -15.19 9.72 5.50
C GLY A 107 -14.65 9.05 6.76
N GLY A 108 -15.46 8.30 7.48
CA GLY A 108 -15.02 7.45 8.60
C GLY A 108 -14.16 6.26 8.17
N ARG A 109 -14.05 5.96 6.88
CA ARG A 109 -13.17 4.93 6.31
C ARG A 109 -11.82 5.50 5.83
N LEU A 110 -11.62 6.83 5.85
CA LEU A 110 -10.33 7.43 5.56
C LEU A 110 -9.33 6.99 6.64
N ALA A 111 -8.39 6.14 6.26
CA ALA A 111 -7.41 5.51 7.14
C ALA A 111 -6.00 6.09 6.95
N GLY A 112 -5.70 6.61 5.77
CA GLY A 112 -4.39 7.15 5.45
C GLY A 112 -4.41 8.13 4.29
N ILE A 113 -3.26 8.75 4.07
CA ILE A 113 -2.96 9.63 2.92
C ILE A 113 -1.73 9.08 2.21
N ARG A 114 -1.72 9.18 0.88
CA ARG A 114 -0.57 8.86 0.05
C ARG A 114 -0.36 9.94 -1.01
N HIS A 115 0.88 10.30 -1.26
CA HIS A 115 1.29 11.05 -2.45
C HIS A 115 2.23 10.18 -3.28
N GLN A 116 2.18 10.30 -4.59
CA GLN A 116 3.04 9.52 -5.51
C GLN A 116 4.47 10.10 -5.56
N VAL A 117 5.20 9.99 -4.45
CA VAL A 117 6.57 10.52 -4.31
C VAL A 117 7.51 9.94 -5.36
N GLN A 118 7.26 8.70 -5.81
CA GLN A 118 8.02 8.06 -6.89
C GLN A 118 8.03 8.86 -8.20
N GLY A 119 7.03 9.71 -8.43
CA GLY A 119 6.92 10.58 -9.60
C GLY A 119 7.57 11.96 -9.43
N GLU A 120 8.02 12.30 -8.24
CA GLU A 120 8.62 13.58 -7.96
C GLU A 120 10.06 13.65 -8.48
N HIS A 121 10.40 14.76 -9.14
CA HIS A 121 11.77 15.00 -9.63
C HIS A 121 12.76 15.27 -8.50
N ASP A 122 12.30 15.86 -7.40
CA ASP A 122 13.12 16.12 -6.22
C ASP A 122 13.19 14.86 -5.33
N PRO A 123 14.34 14.20 -5.22
CA PRO A 123 14.48 13.01 -4.37
C PRO A 123 14.29 13.32 -2.87
N GLU A 124 14.34 14.60 -2.48
CA GLU A 124 14.14 15.08 -1.12
C GLU A 124 12.75 15.71 -0.91
N TRP A 125 11.80 15.51 -1.83
CA TRP A 125 10.45 16.07 -1.76
C TRP A 125 9.78 15.91 -0.39
N LEU A 126 9.92 14.74 0.26
CA LEU A 126 9.39 14.47 1.60
C LEU A 126 9.96 15.38 2.70
N LEU A 127 11.09 16.02 2.47
CA LEU A 127 11.77 16.87 3.45
C LEU A 127 11.50 18.36 3.23
N ARG A 128 10.74 18.70 2.21
CA ARG A 128 10.33 20.09 1.97
C ARG A 128 9.53 20.60 3.18
N PRO A 129 9.75 21.85 3.62
CA PRO A 129 9.08 22.39 4.81
C PRO A 129 7.55 22.39 4.72
N ASP A 130 7.00 22.63 3.52
CA ASP A 130 5.57 22.60 3.25
C ASP A 130 5.02 21.17 3.33
N VAL A 131 5.72 20.18 2.80
CA VAL A 131 5.36 18.75 2.88
C VAL A 131 5.41 18.26 4.32
N LEU A 132 6.48 18.57 5.07
CA LEU A 132 6.58 18.22 6.50
C LEU A 132 5.46 18.84 7.34
N ARG A 133 5.01 20.05 6.99
CA ARG A 133 3.83 20.67 7.61
C ARG A 133 2.58 19.84 7.32
N GLY A 134 2.38 19.44 6.06
CA GLY A 134 1.25 18.60 5.66
C GLY A 134 1.24 17.23 6.35
N LEU A 135 2.41 16.58 6.44
CA LEU A 135 2.56 15.31 7.16
C LEU A 135 2.22 15.43 8.66
N ARG A 136 2.58 16.56 9.30
CA ARG A 136 2.13 16.83 10.69
C ARG A 136 0.62 16.96 10.79
N ALA A 137 -0.03 17.56 9.80
CA ALA A 137 -1.50 17.65 9.80
C ALA A 137 -2.14 16.26 9.63
N VAL A 138 -1.56 15.37 8.82
CA VAL A 138 -1.99 13.96 8.71
C VAL A 138 -1.87 13.24 10.05
N ALA A 139 -0.74 13.39 10.75
CA ALA A 139 -0.53 12.82 12.08
C ALA A 139 -1.54 13.35 13.09
N ALA A 140 -1.78 14.66 13.09
CA ALA A 140 -2.68 15.34 14.05
C ALA A 140 -4.12 14.83 14.00
N VAL A 141 -4.57 14.32 12.85
CA VAL A 141 -5.91 13.73 12.68
C VAL A 141 -5.92 12.22 12.83
N GLY A 142 -4.79 11.60 13.21
CA GLY A 142 -4.67 10.16 13.48
C GLY A 142 -4.71 9.29 12.21
N LEU A 143 -4.36 9.83 11.04
CA LEU A 143 -4.19 9.08 9.81
C LEU A 143 -2.74 8.60 9.67
N VAL A 144 -2.55 7.52 8.90
CA VAL A 144 -1.21 7.07 8.51
C VAL A 144 -0.77 7.72 7.20
N TYR A 145 0.52 7.63 6.88
CA TYR A 145 1.03 8.08 5.59
C TYR A 145 1.70 6.93 4.84
N ASP A 146 1.14 6.60 3.67
CA ASP A 146 1.69 5.56 2.80
C ASP A 146 2.80 6.14 1.91
N LEU A 147 3.94 5.45 1.88
CA LEU A 147 5.16 5.82 1.15
C LEU A 147 5.27 5.01 -0.14
N VAL A 148 4.81 5.53 -1.27
CA VAL A 148 5.15 4.98 -2.58
C VAL A 148 6.38 5.71 -3.11
N VAL A 149 7.54 5.07 -2.97
CA VAL A 149 8.87 5.64 -3.25
C VAL A 149 9.72 4.66 -4.04
N LEU A 150 10.67 5.20 -4.81
CA LEU A 150 11.73 4.43 -5.45
C LEU A 150 12.92 4.20 -4.49
N PRO A 151 13.79 3.21 -4.73
CA PRO A 151 14.92 2.88 -3.84
C PRO A 151 15.83 4.07 -3.50
N HIS A 152 16.05 4.99 -4.42
CA HIS A 152 16.89 6.17 -4.20
C HIS A 152 16.22 7.25 -3.33
N GLN A 153 14.90 7.18 -3.12
CA GLN A 153 14.13 8.10 -2.27
C GLN A 153 13.99 7.59 -0.83
N LEU A 154 14.32 6.31 -0.55
CA LEU A 154 14.26 5.73 0.80
C LEU A 154 15.07 6.52 1.85
N PRO A 155 16.26 7.09 1.55
CA PRO A 155 16.97 7.93 2.52
C PRO A 155 16.18 9.16 2.95
N ALA A 156 15.47 9.83 2.04
CA ALA A 156 14.60 10.96 2.38
C ALA A 156 13.38 10.51 3.19
N ALA A 157 12.77 9.38 2.83
CA ALA A 157 11.68 8.78 3.60
C ALA A 157 12.11 8.44 5.04
N THR A 158 13.32 7.88 5.22
CA THR A 158 13.88 7.59 6.55
C THR A 158 14.04 8.86 7.38
N ARG A 159 14.57 9.94 6.78
CA ARG A 159 14.71 11.22 7.48
C ARG A 159 13.35 11.83 7.83
N ALA A 160 12.38 11.79 6.92
CA ALA A 160 11.02 12.28 7.19
C ALA A 160 10.37 11.51 8.35
N ALA A 161 10.48 10.17 8.37
CA ALA A 161 9.96 9.34 9.45
C ALA A 161 10.65 9.62 10.80
N ALA A 162 11.96 9.87 10.80
CA ALA A 162 12.70 10.25 12.01
C ALA A 162 12.30 11.65 12.54
N LEU A 163 11.92 12.56 11.66
CA LEU A 163 11.47 13.92 12.02
C LEU A 163 10.02 13.97 12.54
N LEU A 164 9.24 12.92 12.28
CA LEU A 164 7.81 12.84 12.59
C LEU A 164 7.48 11.51 13.31
N PRO A 165 8.03 11.28 14.51
CA PRO A 165 7.86 10.01 15.24
C PRO A 165 6.40 9.73 15.63
N GLU A 166 5.54 10.74 15.65
CA GLU A 166 4.11 10.65 15.91
C GLU A 166 3.28 10.15 14.70
N LEU A 167 3.84 10.18 13.48
CA LEU A 167 3.19 9.71 12.27
C LEU A 167 3.63 8.27 11.97
N THR A 168 2.67 7.39 11.75
CA THR A 168 2.96 6.05 11.21
C THR A 168 3.16 6.14 9.70
N PHE A 169 4.33 5.70 9.24
CA PHE A 169 4.65 5.58 7.82
C PHE A 169 4.52 4.12 7.38
N VAL A 170 3.79 3.90 6.29
CA VAL A 170 3.59 2.58 5.69
C VAL A 170 4.32 2.52 4.36
N LEU A 171 5.38 1.75 4.26
CA LEU A 171 6.15 1.59 3.02
C LEU A 171 5.41 0.69 2.05
N ASP A 172 4.99 1.22 0.91
CA ASP A 172 4.38 0.45 -0.17
C ASP A 172 5.42 -0.42 -0.90
N HIS A 173 5.02 -1.64 -1.30
CA HIS A 173 5.75 -2.53 -2.20
C HIS A 173 7.21 -2.77 -1.80
N ALA A 174 7.47 -2.90 -0.49
CA ALA A 174 8.84 -3.07 0.04
C ALA A 174 9.84 -2.01 -0.46
N GLY A 175 9.36 -0.81 -0.85
CA GLY A 175 10.19 0.25 -1.43
C GLY A 175 10.72 -0.10 -2.82
N LYS A 176 9.99 -0.92 -3.57
CA LYS A 176 10.25 -1.29 -4.98
C LYS A 176 11.66 -1.80 -5.23
N PRO A 177 12.02 -2.97 -4.66
CA PRO A 177 13.33 -3.57 -4.85
C PRO A 177 13.57 -3.91 -6.34
N PRO A 178 14.80 -3.79 -6.85
CA PRO A 178 15.10 -4.06 -8.26
C PRO A 178 15.21 -5.58 -8.53
N VAL A 179 14.09 -6.30 -8.38
CA VAL A 179 14.02 -7.77 -8.48
C VAL A 179 14.50 -8.26 -9.85
N ALA A 180 14.03 -7.65 -10.94
CA ALA A 180 14.40 -8.06 -12.30
C ALA A 180 15.90 -8.05 -12.56
N THR A 181 16.66 -7.19 -11.87
CA THR A 181 18.12 -7.12 -12.01
C THR A 181 18.86 -7.97 -10.99
N ARG A 182 18.14 -8.61 -10.04
CA ARG A 182 18.71 -9.38 -8.92
C ARG A 182 19.65 -8.57 -8.01
N ALA A 183 19.59 -7.24 -8.08
CA ALA A 183 20.38 -6.38 -7.23
C ALA A 183 19.69 -6.19 -5.87
N THR A 184 20.44 -6.32 -4.79
CA THR A 184 19.94 -6.06 -3.42
C THR A 184 20.50 -4.76 -2.84
N HIS A 185 21.62 -4.29 -3.34
CA HIS A 185 22.23 -3.02 -2.91
C HIS A 185 21.98 -1.90 -3.93
N PRO A 186 21.78 -0.66 -3.48
CA PRO A 186 21.77 -0.18 -2.10
C PRO A 186 20.43 -0.34 -1.38
N TRP A 187 19.36 -0.82 -2.06
CA TRP A 187 17.99 -0.94 -1.54
C TRP A 187 17.91 -1.56 -0.13
N ALA A 188 18.55 -2.74 0.07
CA ALA A 188 18.48 -3.45 1.36
C ALA A 188 19.05 -2.64 2.53
N GLY A 189 20.11 -1.86 2.30
CA GLY A 189 20.69 -0.97 3.31
C GLY A 189 19.72 0.18 3.67
N HIS A 190 19.09 0.79 2.67
CA HIS A 190 18.13 1.87 2.86
C HIS A 190 16.85 1.36 3.53
N LEU A 191 16.37 0.17 3.15
CA LEU A 191 15.21 -0.48 3.77
C LEU A 191 15.44 -0.73 5.26
N ARG A 192 16.60 -1.31 5.63
CA ARG A 192 16.95 -1.57 7.04
C ARG A 192 17.04 -0.27 7.85
N ALA A 193 17.57 0.80 7.26
CA ALA A 193 17.62 2.11 7.92
C ALA A 193 16.21 2.66 8.22
N LEU A 194 15.27 2.53 7.28
CA LEU A 194 13.87 2.90 7.50
C LEU A 194 13.21 1.99 8.56
N ALA A 195 13.40 0.68 8.45
CA ALA A 195 12.84 -0.32 9.35
C ALA A 195 13.33 -0.20 10.80
N ALA A 196 14.50 0.42 11.02
CA ALA A 196 15.01 0.70 12.36
C ALA A 196 14.16 1.72 13.14
N LEU A 197 13.31 2.48 12.46
CA LEU A 197 12.40 3.45 13.09
C LEU A 197 11.10 2.76 13.52
N PRO A 198 10.66 2.93 14.79
CA PRO A 198 9.51 2.21 15.34
C PRO A 198 8.16 2.62 14.74
N ASN A 199 8.09 3.80 14.14
CA ASN A 199 6.90 4.35 13.48
C ASN A 199 6.79 3.98 12.00
N THR A 200 7.50 2.93 11.56
CA THR A 200 7.46 2.45 10.17
C THR A 200 6.95 1.02 10.07
N VAL A 201 6.14 0.78 9.06
CA VAL A 201 5.51 -0.51 8.71
C VAL A 201 5.71 -0.74 7.22
N CYS A 202 5.63 -1.98 6.73
CA CYS A 202 5.87 -2.27 5.33
C CYS A 202 4.77 -3.17 4.74
N LYS A 203 4.40 -2.93 3.49
CA LYS A 203 3.54 -3.82 2.70
C LYS A 203 4.40 -4.82 1.93
N LEU A 204 4.14 -6.09 2.15
CA LEU A 204 4.60 -7.18 1.30
C LEU A 204 3.65 -7.26 0.10
N SER A 205 3.89 -6.44 -0.89
CA SER A 205 3.08 -6.23 -2.09
C SER A 205 3.97 -5.83 -3.27
N GLY A 206 3.48 -5.88 -4.49
CA GLY A 206 4.14 -5.35 -5.68
C GLY A 206 5.44 -6.03 -6.11
N LEU A 207 5.91 -7.07 -5.42
CA LEU A 207 7.19 -7.72 -5.75
C LEU A 207 7.16 -8.39 -7.14
N VAL A 208 6.01 -8.93 -7.53
CA VAL A 208 5.84 -9.61 -8.83
C VAL A 208 6.00 -8.64 -10.00
N THR A 209 5.59 -7.39 -9.83
CA THR A 209 5.69 -6.33 -10.86
C THR A 209 7.09 -5.71 -10.94
N GLU A 210 7.91 -5.88 -9.91
CA GLU A 210 9.33 -5.47 -9.92
C GLU A 210 10.25 -6.57 -10.48
N ALA A 211 9.72 -7.78 -10.73
CA ALA A 211 10.40 -8.91 -11.35
C ALA A 211 10.18 -8.95 -12.89
N ASP A 212 10.74 -9.94 -13.59
CA ASP A 212 10.35 -10.21 -14.98
C ASP A 212 8.91 -10.74 -15.00
N PRO A 213 7.94 -10.03 -15.59
CA PRO A 213 6.53 -10.37 -15.49
C PRO A 213 6.14 -11.70 -16.14
N ARG A 214 7.01 -12.28 -16.96
CA ARG A 214 6.74 -13.54 -17.70
C ARG A 214 7.41 -14.76 -17.10
N THR A 215 8.44 -14.56 -16.27
CA THR A 215 9.32 -15.67 -15.86
C THR A 215 9.62 -15.69 -14.36
N TRP A 216 9.08 -14.76 -13.58
CA TRP A 216 9.33 -14.74 -12.15
C TRP A 216 8.86 -16.03 -11.46
N THR A 217 9.53 -16.36 -10.41
CA THR A 217 9.19 -17.45 -9.49
C THR A 217 9.20 -16.93 -8.05
N VAL A 218 8.58 -17.66 -7.13
CA VAL A 218 8.63 -17.34 -5.69
C VAL A 218 10.08 -17.23 -5.20
N GLU A 219 10.98 -18.06 -5.74
CA GLU A 219 12.39 -18.07 -5.35
C GLU A 219 13.14 -16.81 -5.83
N ASP A 220 12.72 -16.17 -6.93
CA ASP A 220 13.29 -14.88 -7.36
C ASP A 220 12.89 -13.74 -6.40
N LEU A 221 11.71 -13.83 -5.78
CA LEU A 221 11.19 -12.85 -4.82
C LEU A 221 11.76 -13.05 -3.41
N ARG A 222 12.14 -14.31 -3.06
CA ARG A 222 12.53 -14.72 -1.70
C ARG A 222 13.62 -13.86 -1.08
N PRO A 223 14.76 -13.54 -1.74
CA PRO A 223 15.81 -12.72 -1.13
C PRO A 223 15.33 -11.34 -0.67
N TYR A 224 14.34 -10.78 -1.37
CA TYR A 224 13.76 -9.48 -1.06
C TYR A 224 12.75 -9.60 0.09
N ALA A 225 11.87 -10.60 0.03
CA ALA A 225 10.92 -10.87 1.09
C ALA A 225 11.63 -11.21 2.42
N ASP A 226 12.67 -12.05 2.40
CA ASP A 226 13.46 -12.40 3.58
C ASP A 226 14.11 -11.15 4.19
N THR A 227 14.66 -10.26 3.35
CA THR A 227 15.24 -8.99 3.80
C THR A 227 14.17 -8.11 4.48
N VAL A 228 12.96 -8.07 3.94
CA VAL A 228 11.84 -7.30 4.50
C VAL A 228 11.38 -7.91 5.83
N VAL A 229 11.22 -9.23 5.89
CA VAL A 229 10.85 -9.97 7.12
C VAL A 229 11.89 -9.77 8.21
N GLU A 230 13.19 -9.89 7.86
CA GLU A 230 14.29 -9.66 8.80
C GLU A 230 14.29 -8.23 9.36
N ALA A 231 14.06 -7.23 8.49
CA ALA A 231 14.18 -5.82 8.86
C ALA A 231 12.98 -5.32 9.70
N PHE A 232 11.75 -5.64 9.30
CA PHE A 232 10.55 -5.14 9.97
C PHE A 232 9.99 -6.07 11.03
N GLY A 233 10.23 -7.38 10.90
CA GLY A 233 9.52 -8.39 11.68
C GLY A 233 8.04 -8.54 11.26
N PRO A 234 7.41 -9.69 11.59
CA PRO A 234 6.05 -10.02 11.13
C PRO A 234 4.98 -9.04 11.63
N ASP A 235 5.15 -8.45 12.82
CA ASP A 235 4.19 -7.52 13.42
C ASP A 235 4.18 -6.13 12.76
N ARG A 236 5.15 -5.85 11.90
CA ARG A 236 5.19 -4.61 11.09
C ARG A 236 5.14 -4.87 9.60
N LEU A 237 4.65 -6.06 9.21
CA LEU A 237 4.39 -6.41 7.82
C LEU A 237 2.90 -6.60 7.58
N MET A 238 2.44 -6.25 6.38
CA MET A 238 1.07 -6.54 5.94
C MET A 238 1.05 -6.95 4.47
N PHE A 239 0.16 -7.87 4.14
CA PHE A 239 -0.10 -8.28 2.76
C PHE A 239 -0.85 -7.19 1.99
N GLY A 240 -0.53 -7.04 0.70
CA GLY A 240 -1.28 -6.26 -0.27
C GLY A 240 -1.17 -6.91 -1.65
N SER A 241 -2.28 -7.00 -2.38
CA SER A 241 -2.30 -7.59 -3.71
C SER A 241 -1.68 -6.69 -4.78
N ASP A 242 -1.80 -5.39 -4.60
CA ASP A 242 -1.55 -4.37 -5.63
C ASP A 242 -2.43 -4.58 -6.88
N TRP A 243 -3.63 -5.15 -6.71
CA TRP A 243 -4.60 -5.32 -7.79
C TRP A 243 -5.15 -3.94 -8.23
N PRO A 244 -5.33 -3.68 -9.52
CA PRO A 244 -5.10 -4.55 -10.66
C PRO A 244 -3.69 -4.45 -11.25
N VAL A 245 -2.78 -3.68 -10.66
CA VAL A 245 -1.39 -3.51 -11.15
C VAL A 245 -0.66 -4.85 -11.17
N CYS A 246 -0.89 -5.71 -10.19
CA CYS A 246 -0.32 -7.07 -10.15
C CYS A 246 -0.64 -7.89 -11.40
N ARG A 247 -1.74 -7.61 -12.12
CA ARG A 247 -2.14 -8.32 -13.35
C ARG A 247 -1.16 -8.14 -14.52
N LEU A 248 -0.20 -7.26 -14.37
CA LEU A 248 0.94 -7.18 -15.29
C LEU A 248 1.83 -8.42 -15.22
N ALA A 249 1.82 -9.13 -14.08
CA ALA A 249 2.75 -10.24 -13.83
C ALA A 249 2.07 -11.49 -13.23
N ALA A 250 0.90 -11.35 -12.59
CA ALA A 250 0.24 -12.44 -11.87
C ALA A 250 -1.26 -12.21 -11.69
N GLY A 251 -2.03 -13.28 -11.47
CA GLY A 251 -3.41 -13.19 -11.01
C GLY A 251 -3.51 -12.91 -9.51
N TYR A 252 -4.69 -12.49 -9.05
CA TYR A 252 -4.93 -12.14 -7.64
C TYR A 252 -4.55 -13.27 -6.66
N THR A 253 -5.06 -14.47 -6.92
CA THR A 253 -4.77 -15.65 -6.08
C THR A 253 -3.28 -16.01 -6.10
N GLU A 254 -2.63 -15.89 -7.25
CA GLU A 254 -1.21 -16.19 -7.41
C GLU A 254 -0.33 -15.25 -6.57
N VAL A 255 -0.68 -13.95 -6.50
CA VAL A 255 0.01 -12.99 -5.62
C VAL A 255 -0.15 -13.35 -4.15
N LEU A 256 -1.36 -13.72 -3.73
CA LEU A 256 -1.60 -14.14 -2.35
C LEU A 256 -0.87 -15.45 -2.01
N ASP A 257 -0.86 -16.41 -2.91
CA ASP A 257 -0.15 -17.68 -2.72
C ASP A 257 1.37 -17.48 -2.68
N ALA A 258 1.90 -16.57 -3.50
CA ALA A 258 3.31 -16.15 -3.40
C ALA A 258 3.61 -15.53 -2.02
N ALA A 259 2.76 -14.63 -1.52
CA ALA A 259 2.93 -14.03 -0.19
C ALA A 259 2.91 -15.09 0.92
N ARG A 260 1.97 -16.07 0.85
CA ARG A 260 1.92 -17.20 1.77
C ARG A 260 3.19 -18.06 1.72
N ALA A 261 3.69 -18.35 0.52
CA ALA A 261 4.91 -19.13 0.35
C ALA A 261 6.15 -18.40 0.86
N LEU A 262 6.23 -17.07 0.66
CA LEU A 262 7.32 -16.23 1.15
C LEU A 262 7.32 -16.09 2.69
N THR A 263 6.15 -16.17 3.31
CA THR A 263 5.98 -16.10 4.78
C THR A 263 5.83 -17.46 5.44
N GLY A 264 5.91 -18.55 4.68
CA GLY A 264 5.67 -19.92 5.16
C GLY A 264 6.64 -20.43 6.23
N GLY A 265 7.79 -19.78 6.39
CA GLY A 265 8.73 -20.06 7.49
C GLY A 265 8.38 -19.40 8.83
N LEU A 266 7.41 -18.50 8.86
CA LEU A 266 6.93 -17.83 10.07
C LEU A 266 5.98 -18.75 10.87
N GLY A 267 5.88 -18.51 12.18
CA GLY A 267 4.87 -19.15 13.03
C GLY A 267 3.44 -18.75 12.63
N GLU A 268 2.45 -19.56 13.02
CA GLU A 268 1.05 -19.32 12.63
C GLU A 268 0.51 -17.94 13.08
N ASP A 269 0.90 -17.47 14.28
CA ASP A 269 0.50 -16.14 14.79
C ASP A 269 1.16 -15.02 13.97
N GLU A 270 2.42 -15.22 13.60
CA GLU A 270 3.15 -14.27 12.75
C GLU A 270 2.57 -14.18 11.34
N GLN A 271 2.20 -15.33 10.74
CA GLN A 271 1.49 -15.35 9.46
C GLN A 271 0.13 -14.64 9.56
N ARG A 272 -0.61 -14.84 10.67
CA ARG A 272 -1.87 -14.11 10.93
C ARG A 272 -1.63 -12.60 11.04
N SER A 273 -0.53 -12.19 11.68
CA SER A 273 -0.14 -10.76 11.75
C SER A 273 0.07 -10.20 10.33
N VAL A 274 0.88 -10.85 9.50
CA VAL A 274 1.17 -10.39 8.13
C VAL A 274 -0.09 -10.39 7.24
N LEU A 275 -0.90 -11.47 7.30
CA LEU A 275 -2.04 -11.61 6.40
C LEU A 275 -3.26 -10.78 6.79
N ALA A 276 -3.36 -10.31 8.05
CA ALA A 276 -4.52 -9.54 8.49
C ALA A 276 -4.26 -8.59 9.66
N GLY A 277 -3.58 -9.07 10.72
CA GLY A 277 -3.50 -8.37 12.01
C GLY A 277 -2.87 -6.99 11.91
N THR A 278 -1.75 -6.89 11.21
CA THR A 278 -1.02 -5.63 11.04
C THR A 278 -1.83 -4.59 10.28
N ALA A 279 -2.48 -4.98 9.16
CA ALA A 279 -3.33 -4.06 8.41
C ALA A 279 -4.50 -3.54 9.25
N ARG A 280 -5.17 -4.42 10.00
CA ARG A 280 -6.27 -4.03 10.90
C ARG A 280 -5.81 -3.02 11.95
N ARG A 281 -4.69 -3.28 12.59
CA ARG A 281 -4.14 -2.41 13.64
C ARG A 281 -3.67 -1.07 13.09
N VAL A 282 -2.92 -1.08 12.00
CA VAL A 282 -2.28 0.12 11.46
C VAL A 282 -3.31 1.08 10.85
N TYR A 283 -4.27 0.56 10.09
CA TYR A 283 -5.32 1.36 9.45
C TYR A 283 -6.58 1.51 10.31
N GLY A 284 -6.60 0.95 11.53
CA GLY A 284 -7.76 1.02 12.42
C GLY A 284 -9.02 0.38 11.82
N LEU A 285 -8.85 -0.70 11.02
CA LEU A 285 -9.97 -1.31 10.31
C LEU A 285 -10.93 -1.99 11.31
N ARG A 286 -12.20 -1.59 11.24
CA ARG A 286 -13.25 -2.22 12.04
C ARG A 286 -13.50 -3.64 11.55
N GLU A 287 -13.83 -4.54 12.47
CA GLU A 287 -14.33 -5.85 12.06
C GLU A 287 -15.65 -5.68 11.29
N PRO A 288 -15.87 -6.48 10.21
CA PRO A 288 -17.16 -6.50 9.57
C PRO A 288 -18.21 -6.83 10.65
N ALA A 289 -19.31 -6.07 10.69
CA ALA A 289 -20.45 -6.43 11.54
C ALA A 289 -20.90 -7.84 11.17
N VAL A 290 -20.91 -8.75 12.14
CA VAL A 290 -21.37 -10.15 12.00
C VAL A 290 -22.86 -10.15 11.71
#